data_54376075cfe03db37a6a579477162b28
#
_entry.id   54376075cfe03db37a6a579477162b28
#
_cell.length_a   1.000
_cell.length_b   1.000
_cell.length_c   1.000
_cell.angle_alpha   90.00
_cell.angle_beta   90.00
_cell.angle_gamma   90.00
#
_symmetry.space_group_name_H-M   'P 1'
#
loop_
_entity.id
_entity.type
_entity.pdbx_description
1 polymer ?
#
loop_
_entity_poly.entity_id
_entity_poly.type
_entity_poly.pdbx_seq_one_letter_code
_entity_poly.pdbx_strand_id
1 'polypeptide(L)'
;MFDEKWFWGLVLRSYAKQVAELGIDPRSFAAYHRNHINKCMVVAFTAFAFVDSIENGGVAFKLGIYRAEAHKVAKQMVREAVRQADGRIKYCGPVVRRKGDLYLVDCAVTGCNHGTLDNPKFPLKALFENKIFPDVEALVGPGGQFEGHIPIFQGDNAGPHADAGFVEYVEGYCRSRGWHWEPQAPQMPHMNVLDLSVFPSMSKQHTMLCRDKEGLKVLTEDQTWDAAEEVWMVLENWKIASAYIQAYRIAKKVIAAKGNNGFLGNGDGIHVGVRRDFQRTENGMVRIDGNVIAPPAAA
;
A
#
# COMPACT_ATOMS: atom_id res chain seq x y z
N MET A 1 -3.46 -10.32 2.32
CA MET A 1 -3.19 -9.17 3.24
C MET A 1 -3.42 -7.87 2.51
N PHE A 2 -3.95 -6.88 3.18
CA PHE A 2 -4.15 -5.54 2.64
C PHE A 2 -3.80 -4.48 3.69
N ASP A 3 -3.51 -3.25 3.19
CA ASP A 3 -3.18 -2.09 4.03
C ASP A 3 -3.19 -0.81 3.18
N GLU A 4 -3.14 0.37 3.81
CA GLU A 4 -3.16 1.67 3.17
C GLU A 4 -1.90 2.48 3.43
N LYS A 5 -1.54 3.29 2.42
CA LYS A 5 -0.42 4.21 2.53
C LYS A 5 -0.63 5.52 1.77
N TRP A 6 -0.25 6.63 2.41
CA TRP A 6 -0.10 7.91 1.72
C TRP A 6 1.21 7.96 0.92
N PHE A 7 1.09 8.19 -0.38
CA PHE A 7 2.21 8.59 -1.23
C PHE A 7 2.18 10.10 -1.42
N TRP A 8 3.34 10.72 -1.36
CA TRP A 8 3.49 12.17 -1.37
C TRP A 8 4.15 12.61 -2.67
N GLY A 9 3.58 13.61 -3.34
CA GLY A 9 4.14 14.20 -4.57
C GLY A 9 5.49 14.90 -4.38
N LEU A 10 5.97 14.99 -3.14
CA LEU A 10 7.29 15.50 -2.79
C LEU A 10 7.76 14.87 -1.47
N VAL A 11 8.98 14.35 -1.44
CA VAL A 11 9.59 13.83 -0.20
C VAL A 11 10.56 14.87 0.37
N LEU A 12 10.09 15.67 1.34
CA LEU A 12 10.81 16.83 1.89
C LEU A 12 12.23 16.53 2.40
N ARG A 13 12.48 15.38 3.02
CA ARG A 13 13.84 15.04 3.53
C ARG A 13 14.82 14.75 2.39
N SER A 14 14.40 14.02 1.38
CA SER A 14 15.19 13.78 0.18
C SER A 14 15.38 15.04 -0.62
N TYR A 15 14.36 15.88 -0.68
CA TYR A 15 14.35 17.13 -1.39
C TYR A 15 15.39 18.13 -0.86
N ALA A 16 15.42 18.38 0.45
CA ALA A 16 16.39 19.30 1.06
C ALA A 16 17.83 18.86 0.78
N LYS A 17 18.12 17.55 0.83
CA LYS A 17 19.43 16.99 0.50
C LYS A 17 19.77 17.18 -0.99
N GLN A 18 18.84 16.89 -1.90
CA GLN A 18 19.03 17.01 -3.34
C GLN A 18 19.26 18.46 -3.76
N VAL A 19 18.47 19.38 -3.21
CA VAL A 19 18.62 20.82 -3.46
C VAL A 19 19.99 21.31 -3.00
N ALA A 20 20.46 20.85 -1.85
CA ALA A 20 21.81 21.17 -1.34
C ALA A 20 22.90 20.58 -2.24
N GLU A 21 22.75 19.34 -2.76
CA GLU A 21 23.67 18.71 -3.69
C GLU A 21 23.74 19.46 -5.03
N LEU A 22 22.67 20.15 -5.44
CA LEU A 22 22.62 21.00 -6.63
C LEU A 22 23.15 22.43 -6.37
N GLY A 23 23.64 22.72 -5.16
CA GLY A 23 24.12 24.06 -4.78
C GLY A 23 23.03 25.12 -4.64
N ILE A 24 21.75 24.70 -4.54
CA ILE A 24 20.60 25.59 -4.37
C ILE A 24 20.31 25.70 -2.86
N ASP A 25 20.14 26.93 -2.36
CA ASP A 25 19.74 27.12 -0.96
C ASP A 25 18.34 26.53 -0.72
N PRO A 26 18.20 25.49 0.14
CA PRO A 26 16.89 24.88 0.44
C PRO A 26 15.85 25.90 0.94
N ARG A 27 16.27 27.02 1.51
CA ARG A 27 15.40 28.10 2.00
C ARG A 27 14.84 28.96 0.88
N SER A 28 15.44 28.95 -0.31
CA SER A 28 14.94 29.68 -1.48
C SER A 28 13.68 29.06 -2.08
N PHE A 29 13.44 27.81 -1.79
CA PHE A 29 12.15 27.17 -2.04
C PHE A 29 11.27 27.50 -0.85
N ALA A 30 10.34 28.44 -1.02
CA ALA A 30 9.32 28.75 -0.03
C ALA A 30 8.79 27.43 0.51
N ALA A 31 9.08 27.18 1.77
CA ALA A 31 8.81 25.89 2.40
C ALA A 31 7.36 25.52 2.14
N TYR A 32 7.14 24.59 1.22
CA TYR A 32 5.84 23.99 1.07
C TYR A 32 5.49 23.38 2.42
N HIS A 33 4.59 24.02 3.13
CA HIS A 33 4.07 23.45 4.35
C HIS A 33 3.53 22.07 3.99
N ARG A 34 3.82 21.06 4.81
CA ARG A 34 3.41 19.66 4.55
C ARG A 34 1.95 19.52 4.11
N ASN A 35 1.08 20.40 4.58
CA ASN A 35 -0.34 20.45 4.23
C ASN A 35 -0.64 20.90 2.78
N HIS A 36 0.35 21.44 2.08
CA HIS A 36 0.23 21.89 0.69
C HIS A 36 0.91 20.96 -0.31
N ILE A 37 1.47 19.86 0.17
CA ILE A 37 2.05 18.83 -0.69
C ILE A 37 0.92 17.88 -1.08
N ASN A 38 0.73 17.74 -2.38
CA ASN A 38 -0.22 16.78 -2.93
C ASN A 38 0.15 15.36 -2.50
N LYS A 39 -0.83 14.55 -2.25
CA LYS A 39 -0.65 13.17 -1.84
C LYS A 39 -1.84 12.34 -2.32
N CYS A 40 -1.60 11.07 -2.62
CA CYS A 40 -2.66 10.11 -2.87
C CYS A 40 -2.67 9.02 -1.80
N MET A 41 -3.85 8.57 -1.42
CA MET A 41 -4.03 7.42 -0.54
C MET A 41 -4.17 6.17 -1.40
N VAL A 42 -3.34 5.21 -1.12
CA VAL A 42 -3.27 3.93 -1.84
C VAL A 42 -3.69 2.81 -0.91
N VAL A 43 -4.60 1.96 -1.37
CA VAL A 43 -4.97 0.68 -0.74
C VAL A 43 -4.36 -0.43 -1.58
N ALA A 44 -3.49 -1.24 -1.00
CA ALA A 44 -2.80 -2.32 -1.70
C ALA A 44 -3.19 -3.68 -1.16
N PHE A 45 -3.32 -4.66 -2.07
CA PHE A 45 -3.64 -6.04 -1.75
C PHE A 45 -2.58 -6.97 -2.31
N THR A 46 -2.02 -7.80 -1.46
CA THR A 46 -1.11 -8.87 -1.84
C THR A 46 -1.60 -10.20 -1.33
N ALA A 47 -1.22 -11.28 -2.01
CA ALA A 47 -1.50 -12.63 -1.56
C ALA A 47 -0.26 -13.52 -1.67
N PHE A 48 -0.29 -14.61 -0.92
CA PHE A 48 0.72 -15.66 -0.95
C PHE A 48 0.01 -17.00 -0.88
N ALA A 49 0.07 -17.76 -1.97
CA ALA A 49 -0.46 -19.10 -2.04
C ALA A 49 0.65 -20.11 -1.71
N PHE A 50 0.36 -21.04 -0.83
CA PHE A 50 1.27 -22.12 -0.46
C PHE A 50 0.51 -23.45 -0.33
N VAL A 51 1.24 -24.55 -0.47
CA VAL A 51 0.73 -25.90 -0.25
C VAL A 51 1.37 -26.41 1.04
N ASP A 52 0.59 -26.98 1.92
CA ASP A 52 0.99 -27.52 3.23
C ASP A 52 1.54 -26.49 4.22
N SER A 53 2.60 -25.78 3.87
CA SER A 53 3.28 -24.85 4.78
C SER A 53 4.00 -23.73 4.03
N ILE A 54 4.01 -22.53 4.61
CA ILE A 54 4.83 -21.42 4.15
C ILE A 54 6.34 -21.78 4.13
N GLU A 55 6.78 -22.67 4.99
CA GLU A 55 8.18 -23.14 5.03
C GLU A 55 8.60 -23.86 3.74
N ASN A 56 7.66 -24.51 3.09
CA ASN A 56 7.88 -25.17 1.81
C ASN A 56 7.91 -24.17 0.64
N GLY A 57 7.70 -22.87 0.93
CA GLY A 57 7.63 -21.80 -0.05
C GLY A 57 6.23 -21.61 -0.62
N GLY A 58 6.13 -20.81 -1.64
CA GLY A 58 4.84 -20.49 -2.27
C GLY A 58 4.96 -19.47 -3.38
N VAL A 59 3.82 -19.06 -3.90
CA VAL A 59 3.70 -18.07 -4.95
C VAL A 59 3.07 -16.80 -4.38
N ALA A 60 3.81 -15.69 -4.42
CA ALA A 60 3.24 -14.39 -4.10
C ALA A 60 2.74 -13.70 -5.36
N PHE A 61 1.67 -12.94 -5.20
CA PHE A 61 1.13 -12.16 -6.29
C PHE A 61 0.45 -10.89 -5.78
N LYS A 62 0.29 -9.95 -6.69
CA LYS A 62 -0.41 -8.69 -6.48
C LYS A 62 -1.88 -8.90 -6.83
N LEU A 63 -2.78 -8.73 -5.85
CA LEU A 63 -4.22 -8.74 -6.13
C LEU A 63 -4.67 -7.42 -6.74
N GLY A 64 -4.12 -6.30 -6.25
CA GLY A 64 -4.46 -5.00 -6.79
C GLY A 64 -3.91 -3.84 -5.97
N ILE A 65 -3.97 -2.68 -6.58
CA ILE A 65 -3.74 -1.38 -5.96
C ILE A 65 -4.91 -0.47 -6.34
N TYR A 66 -5.41 0.28 -5.37
CA TYR A 66 -6.59 1.12 -5.53
C TYR A 66 -6.33 2.49 -4.94
N ARG A 67 -6.74 3.53 -5.65
CA ARG A 67 -6.73 4.90 -5.15
C ARG A 67 -7.95 5.12 -4.27
N ALA A 68 -7.73 5.58 -3.04
CA ALA A 68 -8.82 5.92 -2.14
C ALA A 68 -9.29 7.35 -2.44
N GLU A 69 -10.27 7.48 -3.30
CA GLU A 69 -10.84 8.76 -3.71
C GLU A 69 -12.37 8.78 -3.58
N ALA A 70 -12.91 9.96 -3.38
CA ALA A 70 -14.36 10.16 -3.32
C ALA A 70 -14.74 11.56 -3.78
N HIS A 71 -16.01 11.73 -4.12
CA HIS A 71 -16.54 13.01 -4.56
C HIS A 71 -16.65 14.02 -3.42
N LYS A 72 -16.23 15.25 -3.71
CA LYS A 72 -16.34 16.42 -2.83
C LYS A 72 -17.03 17.58 -3.55
N VAL A 73 -17.77 18.38 -2.81
CA VAL A 73 -18.40 19.60 -3.33
C VAL A 73 -17.46 20.79 -3.13
N ALA A 74 -17.26 21.57 -4.19
CA ALA A 74 -16.49 22.79 -4.13
C ALA A 74 -17.23 23.87 -3.31
N LYS A 75 -16.66 24.31 -2.19
CA LYS A 75 -17.23 25.33 -1.32
C LYS A 75 -17.12 26.74 -1.90
N GLN A 76 -16.15 26.95 -2.78
CA GLN A 76 -15.87 28.23 -3.43
C GLN A 76 -15.37 28.00 -4.85
N MET A 77 -15.38 29.06 -5.63
CA MET A 77 -14.77 29.07 -6.96
C MET A 77 -13.25 28.99 -6.83
N VAL A 78 -12.64 28.11 -7.60
CA VAL A 78 -11.17 27.96 -7.70
C VAL A 78 -10.74 28.40 -9.10
N ARG A 79 -9.71 29.21 -9.17
CA ARG A 79 -9.07 29.66 -10.40
C ARG A 79 -7.65 29.16 -10.48
N GLU A 80 -7.12 29.05 -11.69
CA GLU A 80 -5.72 28.70 -11.90
C GLU A 80 -4.80 29.76 -11.26
N ALA A 81 -3.68 29.25 -10.74
CA ALA A 81 -2.60 30.06 -10.21
C ALA A 81 -1.79 30.63 -11.38
N VAL A 82 -1.68 31.95 -11.44
CA VAL A 82 -0.88 32.66 -12.47
C VAL A 82 0.29 33.34 -11.78
N ARG A 83 1.51 33.06 -12.25
CA ARG A 83 2.71 33.76 -11.79
C ARG A 83 2.75 35.15 -12.43
N GLN A 84 2.77 36.18 -11.63
CA GLN A 84 2.89 37.57 -12.05
C GLN A 84 4.36 37.91 -12.40
N ALA A 85 4.57 39.03 -13.10
CA ALA A 85 5.91 39.50 -13.47
C ALA A 85 6.81 39.78 -12.25
N ASP A 86 6.25 40.09 -11.09
CA ASP A 86 6.93 40.31 -9.82
C ASP A 86 7.26 38.99 -9.08
N GLY A 87 6.99 37.80 -9.70
CA GLY A 87 7.20 36.50 -9.14
C GLY A 87 6.08 36.01 -8.20
N ARG A 88 5.12 36.86 -7.84
CA ARG A 88 4.00 36.48 -6.98
C ARG A 88 3.00 35.62 -7.73
N ILE A 89 2.34 34.70 -6.98
CA ILE A 89 1.26 33.88 -7.52
C ILE A 89 -0.08 34.53 -7.19
N LYS A 90 -0.91 34.74 -8.22
CA LYS A 90 -2.31 35.11 -8.07
C LYS A 90 -3.23 34.05 -8.65
N TYR A 91 -4.33 33.79 -7.97
CA TYR A 91 -5.40 32.90 -8.44
C TYR A 91 -6.40 33.67 -9.31
N CYS A 92 -5.98 34.11 -10.48
CA CYS A 92 -6.75 34.95 -11.41
C CYS A 92 -6.89 34.34 -12.82
N GLY A 93 -6.36 33.15 -13.03
CA GLY A 93 -6.49 32.39 -14.28
C GLY A 93 -7.91 31.88 -14.56
N PRO A 94 -8.08 31.01 -15.56
CA PRO A 94 -9.33 30.34 -15.85
C PRO A 94 -9.96 29.68 -14.62
N VAL A 95 -11.29 29.54 -14.65
CA VAL A 95 -12.02 28.87 -13.58
C VAL A 95 -11.79 27.36 -13.69
N VAL A 96 -11.15 26.78 -12.68
CA VAL A 96 -10.92 25.33 -12.58
C VAL A 96 -12.17 24.63 -12.01
N ARG A 97 -12.79 25.24 -11.01
CA ARG A 97 -14.00 24.71 -10.35
C ARG A 97 -14.91 25.88 -9.92
N ARG A 98 -16.21 25.70 -10.07
CA ARG A 98 -17.21 26.61 -9.52
C ARG A 98 -17.71 26.14 -8.17
N LYS A 99 -18.26 27.02 -7.36
CA LYS A 99 -18.97 26.63 -6.14
C LYS A 99 -20.12 25.68 -6.50
N GLY A 100 -20.19 24.54 -5.83
CA GLY A 100 -21.18 23.49 -6.08
C GLY A 100 -20.72 22.38 -7.03
N ASP A 101 -19.62 22.55 -7.77
CA ASP A 101 -19.09 21.49 -8.64
C ASP A 101 -18.66 20.30 -7.81
N LEU A 102 -18.99 19.08 -8.30
CA LEU A 102 -18.49 17.83 -7.77
C LEU A 102 -17.11 17.53 -8.40
N TYR A 103 -16.16 17.11 -7.59
CA TYR A 103 -14.84 16.69 -8.03
C TYR A 103 -14.29 15.58 -7.14
N LEU A 104 -13.42 14.74 -7.70
CA LEU A 104 -12.74 13.69 -6.95
C LEU A 104 -11.61 14.27 -6.11
N VAL A 105 -11.42 13.72 -4.92
CA VAL A 105 -10.30 14.01 -4.03
C VAL A 105 -9.80 12.73 -3.39
N ASP A 106 -8.50 12.66 -3.18
CA ASP A 106 -7.92 11.63 -2.32
C ASP A 106 -8.40 11.83 -0.88
N CYS A 107 -8.86 10.78 -0.26
CA CYS A 107 -9.46 10.84 1.05
C CYS A 107 -8.97 9.72 1.97
N ALA A 108 -9.26 9.87 3.26
CA ALA A 108 -8.93 8.84 4.23
C ALA A 108 -9.87 7.63 4.07
N VAL A 109 -9.31 6.46 4.29
CA VAL A 109 -10.02 5.19 4.31
C VAL A 109 -10.83 5.05 5.60
N THR A 110 -11.96 4.38 5.52
CA THR A 110 -12.83 4.00 6.65
C THR A 110 -13.36 2.58 6.44
N GLY A 111 -13.89 1.94 7.48
CA GLY A 111 -14.51 0.62 7.34
C GLY A 111 -15.76 0.68 6.44
N CYS A 112 -16.80 1.33 6.89
CA CYS A 112 -18.10 1.39 6.20
C CYS A 112 -18.56 2.79 5.82
N ASN A 113 -18.06 3.84 6.47
CA ASN A 113 -18.62 5.19 6.36
C ASN A 113 -18.09 5.91 5.12
N HIS A 114 -18.98 6.40 4.26
CA HIS A 114 -18.63 7.22 3.09
C HIS A 114 -18.28 8.67 3.43
N GLY A 115 -18.45 9.10 4.68
CA GLY A 115 -18.32 10.49 5.06
C GLY A 115 -19.45 11.36 4.51
N THR A 116 -19.14 12.62 4.29
CA THR A 116 -20.05 13.60 3.67
C THR A 116 -19.39 14.22 2.45
N LEU A 117 -20.16 14.89 1.60
CA LEU A 117 -19.60 15.62 0.44
C LEU A 117 -18.61 16.71 0.84
N ASP A 118 -18.68 17.21 2.07
CA ASP A 118 -17.70 18.16 2.63
C ASP A 118 -16.44 17.51 3.19
N ASN A 119 -16.57 16.28 3.68
CA ASN A 119 -15.48 15.47 4.24
C ASN A 119 -15.64 14.02 3.80
N PRO A 120 -15.39 13.76 2.52
CA PRO A 120 -15.59 12.43 1.94
C PRO A 120 -14.60 11.42 2.51
N LYS A 121 -15.03 10.16 2.54
CA LYS A 121 -14.25 9.03 2.99
C LYS A 121 -14.36 7.89 1.99
N PHE A 122 -13.34 7.06 1.93
CA PHE A 122 -13.31 5.86 1.09
C PHE A 122 -13.64 4.62 1.92
N PRO A 123 -14.80 3.98 1.73
CA PRO A 123 -15.20 2.82 2.53
C PRO A 123 -14.56 1.54 2.00
N LEU A 124 -13.81 0.83 2.84
CA LEU A 124 -13.23 -0.49 2.52
C LEU A 124 -14.30 -1.51 2.17
N LYS A 125 -15.44 -1.50 2.87
CA LYS A 125 -16.54 -2.41 2.60
C LYS A 125 -16.93 -2.41 1.12
N ALA A 126 -17.09 -1.23 0.52
CA ALA A 126 -17.45 -1.12 -0.89
C ALA A 126 -16.37 -1.69 -1.82
N LEU A 127 -15.08 -1.48 -1.49
CA LEU A 127 -13.97 -2.06 -2.25
C LEU A 127 -13.96 -3.59 -2.15
N PHE A 128 -14.16 -4.14 -0.95
CA PHE A 128 -14.24 -5.58 -0.75
C PHE A 128 -15.42 -6.19 -1.50
N GLU A 129 -16.60 -5.60 -1.40
CA GLU A 129 -17.84 -6.07 -2.03
C GLU A 129 -17.74 -6.07 -3.56
N ASN A 130 -17.27 -4.97 -4.13
CA ASN A 130 -17.35 -4.76 -5.57
C ASN A 130 -16.11 -5.25 -6.34
N LYS A 131 -14.98 -5.50 -5.63
CA LYS A 131 -13.73 -5.85 -6.30
C LYS A 131 -13.01 -7.03 -5.65
N ILE A 132 -12.63 -6.93 -4.38
CA ILE A 132 -11.71 -7.90 -3.78
C ILE A 132 -12.33 -9.29 -3.67
N PHE A 133 -13.54 -9.40 -3.15
CA PHE A 133 -14.19 -10.69 -3.04
C PHE A 133 -14.47 -11.35 -4.40
N PRO A 134 -15.02 -10.65 -5.41
CA PRO A 134 -15.17 -11.21 -6.75
C PRO A 134 -13.83 -11.66 -7.38
N ASP A 135 -12.77 -10.85 -7.24
CA ASP A 135 -11.46 -11.21 -7.79
C ASP A 135 -10.88 -12.46 -7.11
N VAL A 136 -11.02 -12.57 -5.77
CA VAL A 136 -10.56 -13.76 -5.03
C VAL A 136 -11.42 -14.98 -5.36
N GLU A 137 -12.73 -14.83 -5.48
CA GLU A 137 -13.62 -15.93 -5.94
C GLU A 137 -13.19 -16.47 -7.31
N ALA A 138 -12.86 -15.58 -8.24
CA ALA A 138 -12.38 -15.98 -9.55
C ALA A 138 -11.04 -16.74 -9.50
N LEU A 139 -10.19 -16.44 -8.50
CA LEU A 139 -8.90 -17.10 -8.34
C LEU A 139 -9.01 -18.48 -7.70
N VAL A 140 -9.89 -18.67 -6.72
CA VAL A 140 -9.99 -19.93 -5.95
C VAL A 140 -11.17 -20.81 -6.33
N GLY A 141 -12.09 -20.29 -7.11
CA GLY A 141 -13.24 -21.00 -7.62
C GLY A 141 -12.90 -21.97 -8.77
N PRO A 142 -13.90 -22.66 -9.31
CA PRO A 142 -13.70 -23.63 -10.39
C PRO A 142 -12.98 -23.03 -11.60
N GLY A 143 -11.89 -23.65 -12.04
CA GLY A 143 -11.05 -23.18 -13.14
C GLY A 143 -10.14 -22.01 -12.79
N GLY A 144 -10.14 -21.53 -11.56
CA GLY A 144 -9.24 -20.47 -11.08
C GLY A 144 -7.80 -20.97 -10.86
N GLN A 145 -6.84 -20.05 -10.92
CA GLN A 145 -5.41 -20.37 -10.76
C GLN A 145 -5.09 -21.09 -9.45
N PHE A 146 -5.85 -20.82 -8.39
CA PHE A 146 -5.68 -21.39 -7.05
C PHE A 146 -6.94 -22.15 -6.61
N GLU A 147 -7.56 -22.85 -7.55
CA GLU A 147 -8.74 -23.67 -7.27
C GLU A 147 -8.53 -24.57 -6.04
N GLY A 148 -9.50 -24.56 -5.15
CA GLY A 148 -9.49 -25.36 -3.92
C GLY A 148 -8.66 -24.78 -2.77
N HIS A 149 -7.95 -23.66 -2.97
CA HIS A 149 -7.31 -22.95 -1.86
C HIS A 149 -8.35 -22.23 -0.99
N ILE A 150 -8.11 -22.19 0.31
CA ILE A 150 -8.96 -21.46 1.26
C ILE A 150 -8.34 -20.08 1.54
N PRO A 151 -8.96 -18.98 1.12
CA PRO A 151 -8.47 -17.65 1.39
C PRO A 151 -8.50 -17.30 2.89
N ILE A 152 -7.40 -16.70 3.34
CA ILE A 152 -7.29 -16.09 4.67
C ILE A 152 -7.02 -14.61 4.46
N PHE A 153 -7.98 -13.76 4.80
CA PHE A 153 -7.82 -12.32 4.77
C PHE A 153 -7.19 -11.82 6.06
N GLN A 154 -6.22 -10.94 5.94
CA GLN A 154 -5.58 -10.31 7.08
C GLN A 154 -5.46 -8.81 6.87
N GLY A 155 -5.94 -8.04 7.85
CA GLY A 155 -5.71 -6.61 8.00
C GLY A 155 -5.02 -6.32 9.32
N ASP A 156 -4.40 -5.17 9.46
CA ASP A 156 -3.92 -4.68 10.74
C ASP A 156 -5.09 -4.21 11.63
N ASN A 157 -4.77 -3.73 12.84
CA ASN A 157 -5.79 -3.22 13.76
C ASN A 157 -5.99 -1.70 13.64
N ALA A 158 -5.72 -1.09 12.47
CA ALA A 158 -6.04 0.30 12.23
C ALA A 158 -7.54 0.55 12.34
N GLY A 159 -7.93 1.77 12.69
CA GLY A 159 -9.33 2.12 12.90
C GLY A 159 -10.29 1.68 11.79
N PRO A 160 -9.96 1.86 10.50
CA PRO A 160 -10.78 1.36 9.39
C PRO A 160 -10.96 -0.16 9.38
N HIS A 161 -9.91 -0.92 9.71
CA HIS A 161 -9.92 -2.38 9.71
C HIS A 161 -10.61 -2.97 10.94
N ALA A 162 -10.62 -2.23 12.05
CA ALA A 162 -11.30 -2.58 13.29
C ALA A 162 -12.73 -2.03 13.38
N ASP A 163 -13.24 -1.38 12.34
CA ASP A 163 -14.62 -0.91 12.28
C ASP A 163 -15.59 -2.10 12.40
N ALA A 164 -16.47 -2.07 13.40
CA ALA A 164 -17.33 -3.21 13.74
C ALA A 164 -18.21 -3.65 12.55
N GLY A 165 -18.76 -2.70 11.79
CA GLY A 165 -19.59 -3.02 10.63
C GLY A 165 -18.79 -3.60 9.48
N PHE A 166 -17.54 -3.18 9.30
CA PHE A 166 -16.64 -3.76 8.32
C PHE A 166 -16.22 -5.18 8.70
N VAL A 167 -15.81 -5.39 9.95
CA VAL A 167 -15.41 -6.71 10.47
C VAL A 167 -16.56 -7.70 10.36
N GLU A 168 -17.76 -7.32 10.84
CA GLU A 168 -18.97 -8.17 10.75
C GLU A 168 -19.27 -8.56 9.30
N TYR A 169 -19.16 -7.61 8.36
CA TYR A 169 -19.37 -7.87 6.93
C TYR A 169 -18.34 -8.85 6.37
N VAL A 170 -17.04 -8.61 6.61
CA VAL A 170 -15.97 -9.47 6.08
C VAL A 170 -16.02 -10.87 6.67
N GLU A 171 -16.20 -10.98 7.99
CA GLU A 171 -16.37 -12.27 8.68
C GLU A 171 -17.59 -13.05 8.18
N GLY A 172 -18.72 -12.37 8.03
CA GLY A 172 -19.95 -12.97 7.50
C GLY A 172 -19.75 -13.50 6.08
N TYR A 173 -19.11 -12.71 5.23
CA TYR A 173 -18.81 -13.13 3.87
C TYR A 173 -17.84 -14.31 3.84
N CYS A 174 -16.74 -14.25 4.55
CA CYS A 174 -15.75 -15.33 4.64
C CYS A 174 -16.40 -16.61 5.17
N ARG A 175 -17.15 -16.53 6.26
CA ARG A 175 -17.85 -17.70 6.85
C ARG A 175 -18.81 -18.37 5.87
N SER A 176 -19.53 -17.59 5.06
CA SER A 176 -20.48 -18.13 4.07
C SER A 176 -19.81 -18.95 2.97
N ARG A 177 -18.49 -18.81 2.79
CA ARG A 177 -17.68 -19.50 1.77
C ARG A 177 -16.64 -20.47 2.34
N GLY A 178 -16.58 -20.63 3.67
CA GLY A 178 -15.54 -21.42 4.31
C GLY A 178 -14.16 -20.75 4.28
N TRP A 179 -14.11 -19.43 4.10
CA TRP A 179 -12.90 -18.61 4.16
C TRP A 179 -12.68 -18.06 5.56
N HIS A 180 -11.52 -17.44 5.81
CA HIS A 180 -11.16 -16.91 7.12
C HIS A 180 -10.85 -15.40 7.07
N TRP A 181 -11.21 -14.73 8.14
CA TRP A 181 -10.74 -13.40 8.49
C TRP A 181 -9.90 -13.51 9.76
N GLU A 182 -8.63 -13.11 9.67
CA GLU A 182 -7.68 -13.17 10.78
C GLU A 182 -7.07 -11.78 11.00
N PRO A 183 -7.56 -11.02 11.99
CA PRO A 183 -6.93 -9.74 12.31
C PRO A 183 -5.50 -9.97 12.78
N GLN A 184 -4.62 -9.06 12.41
CA GLN A 184 -3.24 -9.09 12.87
C GLN A 184 -3.17 -8.97 14.39
N ALA A 185 -2.22 -9.68 15.01
CA ALA A 185 -2.00 -9.55 16.45
C ALA A 185 -1.68 -8.09 16.83
N PRO A 186 -2.28 -7.54 17.91
CA PRO A 186 -2.05 -6.17 18.33
C PRO A 186 -0.56 -5.86 18.55
N GLN A 187 -0.15 -4.64 18.20
CA GLN A 187 1.24 -4.15 18.36
C GLN A 187 2.33 -4.98 17.66
N MET A 188 1.97 -5.66 16.58
CA MET A 188 2.87 -6.50 15.79
C MET A 188 3.05 -5.99 14.35
N PRO A 189 3.58 -4.76 14.13
CA PRO A 189 3.71 -4.18 12.78
C PRO A 189 4.62 -5.02 11.87
N HIS A 190 5.49 -5.85 12.44
CA HIS A 190 6.38 -6.74 11.70
C HIS A 190 5.66 -7.93 11.07
N MET A 191 4.39 -8.13 11.39
CA MET A 191 3.51 -9.14 10.76
C MET A 191 2.76 -8.57 9.56
N ASN A 192 2.75 -7.24 9.39
CA ASN A 192 2.18 -6.60 8.22
C ASN A 192 3.21 -6.62 7.08
N VAL A 193 2.98 -7.50 6.11
CA VAL A 193 3.87 -7.70 4.94
C VAL A 193 4.00 -6.41 4.12
N LEU A 194 2.93 -5.63 4.02
CA LEU A 194 2.92 -4.39 3.25
C LEU A 194 3.84 -3.35 3.90
N ASP A 195 3.73 -3.13 5.20
CA ASP A 195 4.59 -2.22 5.93
C ASP A 195 6.02 -2.74 6.09
N LEU A 196 6.18 -4.06 6.22
CA LEU A 196 7.48 -4.69 6.43
C LEU A 196 8.43 -4.50 5.23
N SER A 197 7.91 -4.59 4.01
CA SER A 197 8.75 -4.64 2.81
C SER A 197 8.14 -3.98 1.58
N VAL A 198 6.87 -4.19 1.30
CA VAL A 198 6.23 -3.76 0.05
C VAL A 198 6.18 -2.24 -0.04
N PHE A 199 5.55 -1.58 0.91
CA PHE A 199 5.45 -0.12 0.95
C PHE A 199 6.80 0.60 1.09
N PRO A 200 7.77 0.14 1.91
CA PRO A 200 9.12 0.69 1.89
C PRO A 200 9.79 0.60 0.53
N SER A 201 9.66 -0.54 -0.17
CA SER A 201 10.20 -0.71 -1.52
C SER A 201 9.52 0.22 -2.53
N MET A 202 8.19 0.29 -2.50
CA MET A 202 7.42 1.19 -3.34
C MET A 202 7.78 2.65 -3.08
N SER A 203 7.86 3.08 -1.81
CA SER A 203 8.18 4.47 -1.45
C SER A 203 9.57 4.88 -1.96
N LYS A 204 10.55 3.97 -1.90
CA LYS A 204 11.88 4.24 -2.44
C LYS A 204 11.85 4.44 -3.95
N GLN A 205 11.20 3.55 -4.69
CA GLN A 205 11.10 3.62 -6.15
C GLN A 205 10.24 4.81 -6.60
N HIS A 206 9.10 5.05 -5.93
CA HIS A 206 8.26 6.21 -6.16
C HIS A 206 9.05 7.52 -6.02
N THR A 207 9.85 7.65 -4.96
CA THR A 207 10.72 8.84 -4.78
C THR A 207 11.71 9.00 -5.94
N MET A 208 12.26 7.91 -6.45
CA MET A 208 13.17 7.95 -7.61
C MET A 208 12.43 8.37 -8.88
N LEU A 209 11.27 7.79 -9.15
CA LEU A 209 10.44 8.16 -10.31
C LEU A 209 10.00 9.63 -10.29
N CYS A 210 9.56 10.12 -9.14
CA CYS A 210 9.19 11.53 -8.98
C CYS A 210 10.35 12.46 -9.28
N ARG A 211 11.56 12.07 -8.86
CA ARG A 211 12.78 12.82 -9.16
C ARG A 211 13.14 12.80 -10.62
N ASP A 212 13.13 11.63 -11.25
CA ASP A 212 13.65 11.44 -12.61
C ASP A 212 12.71 12.01 -13.68
N LYS A 213 11.38 11.90 -13.50
CA LYS A 213 10.38 12.37 -14.47
C LYS A 213 10.16 13.88 -14.45
N GLU A 214 10.06 14.47 -13.27
CA GLU A 214 9.60 15.85 -13.08
C GLU A 214 10.69 16.76 -12.50
N GLY A 215 11.88 16.24 -12.27
CA GLY A 215 12.94 16.96 -11.58
C GLY A 215 12.54 17.24 -10.12
N LEU A 216 12.66 18.51 -9.70
CA LEU A 216 12.33 18.93 -8.33
C LEU A 216 10.92 19.57 -8.22
N LYS A 217 10.01 19.27 -9.14
CA LYS A 217 8.64 19.78 -9.07
C LYS A 217 7.79 18.98 -8.11
N VAL A 218 6.82 19.66 -7.50
CA VAL A 218 5.76 19.01 -6.74
C VAL A 218 4.78 18.37 -7.72
N LEU A 219 4.59 17.07 -7.63
CA LEU A 219 3.65 16.35 -8.47
C LEU A 219 2.20 16.72 -8.09
N THR A 220 1.30 16.65 -9.06
CA THR A 220 -0.15 16.67 -8.81
C THR A 220 -0.58 15.38 -8.11
N GLU A 221 -1.82 15.33 -7.62
CA GLU A 221 -2.39 14.11 -7.02
C GLU A 221 -2.40 12.97 -8.05
N ASP A 222 -2.81 13.25 -9.29
CA ASP A 222 -2.85 12.26 -10.37
C ASP A 222 -1.44 11.77 -10.76
N GLN A 223 -0.48 12.65 -10.94
CA GLN A 223 0.91 12.28 -11.20
C GLN A 223 1.52 11.46 -10.05
N THR A 224 1.11 11.75 -8.80
CA THR A 224 1.54 10.98 -7.62
C THR A 224 0.95 9.58 -7.65
N TRP A 225 -0.31 9.45 -8.06
CA TRP A 225 -0.97 8.17 -8.26
C TRP A 225 -0.31 7.38 -9.40
N ASP A 226 -0.15 7.98 -10.58
CA ASP A 226 0.48 7.33 -11.74
C ASP A 226 1.86 6.78 -11.41
N ALA A 227 2.65 7.54 -10.65
CA ALA A 227 3.96 7.08 -10.17
C ALA A 227 3.85 5.93 -9.17
N ALA A 228 2.86 5.92 -8.29
CA ALA A 228 2.63 4.83 -7.34
C ALA A 228 2.16 3.56 -8.08
N GLU A 229 1.28 3.69 -9.06
CA GLU A 229 0.81 2.60 -9.91
C GLU A 229 1.93 2.00 -10.76
N GLU A 230 2.76 2.84 -11.39
CA GLU A 230 3.93 2.38 -12.15
C GLU A 230 4.89 1.56 -11.27
N VAL A 231 5.18 2.06 -10.06
CA VAL A 231 6.04 1.33 -9.11
C VAL A 231 5.41 0.01 -8.69
N TRP A 232 4.09 -0.02 -8.48
CA TRP A 232 3.39 -1.26 -8.19
C TRP A 232 3.50 -2.26 -9.33
N MET A 233 3.34 -1.82 -10.58
CA MET A 233 3.41 -2.69 -11.75
C MET A 233 4.79 -3.34 -11.91
N VAL A 234 5.87 -2.61 -11.64
CA VAL A 234 7.24 -3.13 -11.75
C VAL A 234 7.73 -3.85 -10.49
N LEU A 235 6.98 -3.80 -9.38
CA LEU A 235 7.34 -4.52 -8.16
C LEU A 235 7.31 -6.03 -8.42
N GLU A 236 8.43 -6.69 -8.24
CA GLU A 236 8.58 -8.12 -8.50
C GLU A 236 7.91 -8.98 -7.43
N ASN A 237 7.17 -10.02 -7.84
CA ASN A 237 6.44 -10.91 -6.93
C ASN A 237 7.35 -11.61 -5.91
N TRP A 238 8.61 -11.89 -6.25
CA TRP A 238 9.56 -12.50 -5.30
C TRP A 238 9.86 -11.60 -4.09
N LYS A 239 9.78 -10.27 -4.23
CA LYS A 239 9.92 -9.34 -3.09
C LYS A 239 8.74 -9.47 -2.14
N ILE A 240 7.55 -9.65 -2.69
CA ILE A 240 6.33 -9.91 -1.91
C ILE A 240 6.45 -11.27 -1.20
N ALA A 241 6.87 -12.31 -1.92
CA ALA A 241 7.11 -13.64 -1.34
C ALA A 241 8.10 -13.59 -0.19
N SER A 242 9.23 -12.91 -0.38
CA SER A 242 10.25 -12.72 0.68
C SER A 242 9.67 -12.05 1.92
N ALA A 243 8.76 -11.08 1.74
CA ALA A 243 8.12 -10.40 2.86
C ALA A 243 7.19 -11.33 3.64
N TYR A 244 6.40 -12.17 2.97
CA TYR A 244 5.55 -13.18 3.62
C TYR A 244 6.37 -14.19 4.42
N ILE A 245 7.44 -14.71 3.84
CA ILE A 245 8.32 -15.66 4.52
C ILE A 245 9.03 -14.99 5.71
N GLN A 246 9.43 -13.72 5.56
CA GLN A 246 10.02 -12.96 6.65
C GLN A 246 9.01 -12.77 7.80
N ALA A 247 7.77 -12.37 7.52
CA ALA A 247 6.72 -12.25 8.52
C ALA A 247 6.46 -13.57 9.24
N TYR A 248 6.39 -14.67 8.51
CA TYR A 248 6.24 -16.02 9.09
C TYR A 248 7.41 -16.38 10.02
N ARG A 249 8.65 -16.14 9.62
CA ARG A 249 9.83 -16.40 10.48
C ARG A 249 9.84 -15.53 11.73
N ILE A 250 9.39 -14.29 11.63
CA ILE A 250 9.20 -13.40 12.78
C ILE A 250 8.15 -14.01 13.71
N ALA A 251 7.00 -14.44 13.19
CA ALA A 251 5.95 -15.07 13.97
C ALA A 251 6.47 -16.27 14.77
N LYS A 252 7.25 -17.15 14.13
CA LYS A 252 7.88 -18.29 14.83
C LYS A 252 8.80 -17.85 15.97
N LYS A 253 9.60 -16.81 15.78
CA LYS A 253 10.46 -16.24 16.84
C LYS A 253 9.64 -15.70 18.02
N VAL A 254 8.55 -14.98 17.72
CA VAL A 254 7.63 -14.44 18.74
C VAL A 254 6.98 -15.56 19.54
N ILE A 255 6.51 -16.61 18.87
CA ILE A 255 5.92 -17.78 19.51
C ILE A 255 6.95 -18.48 20.40
N ALA A 256 8.17 -18.72 19.90
CA ALA A 256 9.26 -19.32 20.65
C ALA A 256 9.66 -18.50 21.90
N ALA A 257 9.58 -17.17 21.78
CA ALA A 257 9.80 -16.22 22.88
C ALA A 257 8.57 -16.02 23.79
N LYS A 258 7.50 -16.82 23.60
CA LYS A 258 6.22 -16.74 24.36
C LYS A 258 5.62 -15.33 24.37
N GLY A 259 5.68 -14.63 23.24
CA GLY A 259 5.19 -13.26 23.08
C GLY A 259 6.12 -12.18 23.65
N ASN A 260 7.27 -12.54 24.20
CA ASN A 260 8.22 -11.57 24.73
C ASN A 260 9.01 -10.90 23.58
N ASN A 261 9.05 -9.57 23.55
CA ASN A 261 9.80 -8.77 22.58
C ASN A 261 11.28 -8.58 22.96
N GLY A 262 11.78 -9.26 23.99
CA GLY A 262 13.16 -9.14 24.48
C GLY A 262 14.24 -9.49 23.43
N PHE A 263 13.89 -10.26 22.40
CA PHE A 263 14.78 -10.51 21.27
C PHE A 263 14.99 -9.29 20.36
N LEU A 264 14.19 -8.23 20.51
CA LEU A 264 14.33 -6.97 19.78
C LEU A 264 15.47 -6.08 20.36
N GLY A 265 15.83 -6.29 21.63
CA GLY A 265 16.76 -5.41 22.36
C GLY A 265 18.24 -5.83 22.33
N ASN A 266 18.57 -7.05 21.90
CA ASN A 266 19.93 -7.60 22.04
C ASN A 266 20.83 -7.42 20.81
N GLY A 267 20.60 -6.41 19.98
CA GLY A 267 21.42 -6.16 18.77
C GLY A 267 21.15 -7.15 17.62
N ASP A 268 20.51 -8.26 17.87
CA ASP A 268 19.98 -9.19 16.89
C ASP A 268 18.62 -8.67 16.43
N GLY A 269 18.65 -7.58 15.65
CA GLY A 269 17.42 -7.02 15.08
C GLY A 269 16.58 -8.15 14.44
N ILE A 270 15.26 -8.03 14.52
CA ILE A 270 14.27 -8.97 13.91
C ILE A 270 14.70 -9.42 12.51
N HIS A 271 15.46 -8.59 11.83
CA HIS A 271 15.93 -8.77 10.46
C HIS A 271 17.28 -9.51 10.34
N VAL A 272 18.01 -9.75 11.43
CA VAL A 272 19.30 -10.42 11.38
C VAL A 272 19.09 -11.93 11.21
N GLY A 273 19.65 -12.49 10.15
CA GLY A 273 19.51 -13.92 9.80
C GLY A 273 18.30 -14.28 8.94
N VAL A 274 17.29 -13.42 8.82
CA VAL A 274 16.09 -13.71 8.02
C VAL A 274 16.31 -13.46 6.51
N ARG A 275 17.26 -12.59 6.14
CA ARG A 275 17.50 -12.17 4.74
C ARG A 275 18.50 -13.05 3.96
N ARG A 276 19.26 -13.94 4.60
CA ARG A 276 20.41 -14.59 3.94
C ARG A 276 20.09 -15.85 3.16
N ASP A 277 18.92 -16.44 3.37
CA ASP A 277 18.63 -17.79 2.85
C ASP A 277 17.67 -17.83 1.66
N PHE A 278 17.41 -16.65 1.06
CA PHE A 278 16.56 -16.57 -0.11
C PHE A 278 17.37 -16.66 -1.40
N GLN A 279 17.13 -17.69 -2.19
CA GLN A 279 17.62 -17.77 -3.55
C GLN A 279 16.48 -17.50 -4.53
N ARG A 280 16.71 -16.57 -5.44
CA ARG A 280 15.82 -16.27 -6.57
C ARG A 280 16.00 -17.35 -7.62
N THR A 281 14.90 -17.96 -8.09
CA THR A 281 14.91 -18.81 -9.27
C THR A 281 14.71 -17.95 -10.52
N GLU A 282 15.12 -18.46 -11.69
CA GLU A 282 14.95 -17.77 -12.99
C GLU A 282 13.48 -17.43 -13.29
N ASN A 283 12.54 -18.20 -12.73
CA ASN A 283 11.09 -18.00 -12.89
C ASN A 283 10.47 -17.08 -11.82
N GLY A 284 11.27 -16.33 -11.06
CA GLY A 284 10.77 -15.38 -10.06
C GLY A 284 10.25 -16.02 -8.77
N MET A 285 10.38 -17.32 -8.60
CA MET A 285 10.04 -18.02 -7.35
C MET A 285 11.15 -17.86 -6.30
N VAL A 286 10.80 -17.96 -5.04
CA VAL A 286 11.73 -17.89 -3.92
C VAL A 286 11.99 -19.30 -3.40
N ARG A 287 13.27 -19.67 -3.32
CA ARG A 287 13.72 -20.90 -2.67
C ARG A 287 13.99 -20.64 -1.20
N ILE A 288 13.57 -21.58 -0.36
CA ILE A 288 14.00 -21.67 1.02
C ILE A 288 14.75 -23.00 1.14
N ASP A 289 15.98 -22.96 1.62
CA ASP A 289 16.78 -24.13 1.96
C ASP A 289 16.90 -25.20 0.84
N GLY A 290 17.00 -24.75 -0.40
CA GLY A 290 17.27 -25.64 -1.54
C GLY A 290 16.05 -26.30 -2.19
N ASN A 291 14.86 -26.18 -1.62
CA ASN A 291 13.64 -26.76 -2.21
C ASN A 291 12.97 -25.78 -3.19
N VAL A 292 12.74 -26.23 -4.41
CA VAL A 292 11.98 -25.51 -5.45
C VAL A 292 10.55 -25.99 -5.40
N ILE A 293 9.61 -25.06 -5.27
CA ILE A 293 8.19 -25.36 -5.53
C ILE A 293 7.89 -24.89 -6.94
N ALA A 294 7.57 -25.84 -7.79
CA ALA A 294 7.04 -25.52 -9.12
C ALA A 294 5.65 -24.84 -8.97
N PRO A 295 5.33 -23.84 -9.81
CA PRO A 295 3.95 -23.39 -9.90
C PRO A 295 3.07 -24.58 -10.28
N PRO A 296 1.81 -24.63 -9.81
CA PRO A 296 0.87 -25.62 -10.31
C PRO A 296 0.89 -25.56 -11.83
N ALA A 297 0.99 -26.72 -12.48
CA ALA A 297 0.97 -26.79 -13.92
C ALA A 297 -0.27 -26.07 -14.41
N ALA A 298 -0.08 -25.11 -15.35
CA ALA A 298 -1.21 -24.49 -16.02
C ALA A 298 -1.99 -25.63 -16.68
N ALA A 299 -3.24 -25.83 -16.22
CA ALA A 299 -4.15 -26.78 -16.81
C ALA A 299 -4.64 -26.27 -18.15
#